data_56c5ecf4cf190bc8bddf9318829f1fb2
#
_entry.id   56c5ecf4cf190bc8bddf9318829f1fb2
#
_cell.length_a   1.000
_cell.length_b   1.000
_cell.length_c   1.000
_cell.angle_alpha   90.00
_cell.angle_beta   90.00
_cell.angle_gamma   90.00
#
_symmetry.space_group_name_H-M   'P 1'
#
loop_
_entity.id
_entity.type
_entity.pdbx_description
1 polymer ?
#
loop_
_entity_poly.entity_id
_entity_poly.type
_entity_poly.pdbx_seq_one_letter_code
_entity_poly.pdbx_strand_id
1 'polypeptide(L)'
;MNFTDLLQQQASTTLDGGLMDQLNEQIGADDRRKTTVASSAILSSLMGAMARNAADPQGAQALGSALERDHDGSLLDNLGALLGGRSAQSAPSLSPRTLNGGGILDHILGNRRDETVEEVSRKSGLSSGQVMKLMVTLAPILLSMMGRAKRQSNADAGSLGSTLNDFLNGNRTAPRQPRQSPDLGLAEQVLDRNRDGNIMDDILGMGIRMFGRR
;
A
#
# COMPACT_ATOMS: atom_id res chain seq x y z
N MET A 1 -9.24 -15.54 4.72
CA MET A 1 -8.26 -14.54 4.27
C MET A 1 -8.55 -13.25 5.00
N ASN A 2 -7.54 -12.59 5.53
CA ASN A 2 -7.73 -11.29 6.18
C ASN A 2 -7.67 -10.16 5.13
N PHE A 3 -8.08 -8.95 5.52
CA PHE A 3 -8.10 -7.78 4.64
C PHE A 3 -6.72 -7.48 4.02
N THR A 4 -5.66 -7.62 4.79
CA THR A 4 -4.29 -7.33 4.35
C THR A 4 -3.84 -8.29 3.24
N ASP A 5 -4.10 -9.58 3.38
CA ASP A 5 -3.76 -10.59 2.37
C ASP A 5 -4.52 -10.33 1.06
N LEU A 6 -5.81 -10.01 1.18
CA LEU A 6 -6.66 -9.69 0.03
C LEU A 6 -6.21 -8.40 -0.66
N LEU A 7 -5.86 -7.37 0.10
CA LEU A 7 -5.35 -6.12 -0.46
C LEU A 7 -4.02 -6.33 -1.19
N GLN A 8 -3.12 -7.12 -0.62
CA GLN A 8 -1.84 -7.46 -1.25
C GLN A 8 -2.04 -8.28 -2.53
N GLN A 9 -2.95 -9.25 -2.51
CA GLN A 9 -3.31 -10.03 -3.70
C GLN A 9 -3.92 -9.14 -4.78
N GLN A 10 -4.85 -8.25 -4.42
CA GLN A 10 -5.44 -7.29 -5.36
C GLN A 10 -4.39 -6.35 -5.95
N ALA A 11 -3.47 -5.84 -5.12
CA ALA A 11 -2.39 -4.98 -5.59
C ALA A 11 -1.49 -5.71 -6.60
N SER A 12 -1.10 -6.95 -6.33
CA SER A 12 -0.26 -7.75 -7.23
C SER A 12 -0.95 -8.04 -8.56
N THR A 13 -2.25 -8.30 -8.54
CA THR A 13 -3.02 -8.60 -9.76
C THR A 13 -3.36 -7.34 -10.56
N THR A 14 -3.68 -6.24 -9.87
CA THR A 14 -4.13 -5.00 -10.52
C THR A 14 -2.95 -4.17 -11.05
N LEU A 15 -1.84 -4.14 -10.30
CA LEU A 15 -0.62 -3.39 -10.66
C LEU A 15 0.36 -4.24 -11.45
N ASP A 16 -0.16 -5.09 -12.33
CA ASP A 16 0.64 -5.92 -13.22
C ASP A 16 1.41 -5.09 -14.26
N GLY A 17 2.20 -5.79 -15.07
CA GLY A 17 2.99 -5.15 -16.11
C GLY A 17 2.17 -4.38 -17.13
N GLY A 18 0.99 -4.87 -17.48
CA GLY A 18 0.11 -4.24 -18.48
C GLY A 18 -0.46 -2.92 -18.01
N LEU A 19 -0.89 -2.81 -16.76
CA LEU A 19 -1.36 -1.56 -16.18
C LEU A 19 -0.22 -0.53 -16.10
N MET A 20 0.97 -0.95 -15.68
CA MET A 20 2.12 -0.04 -15.59
C MET A 20 2.51 0.53 -16.94
N ASP A 21 2.42 -0.25 -18.02
CA ASP A 21 2.69 0.23 -19.38
C ASP A 21 1.64 1.26 -19.83
N GLN A 22 0.36 1.00 -19.57
CA GLN A 22 -0.72 1.95 -19.87
C GLN A 22 -0.59 3.25 -19.07
N LEU A 23 -0.25 3.17 -17.79
CA LEU A 23 -0.01 4.36 -16.96
C LEU A 23 1.19 5.17 -17.46
N ASN A 24 2.28 4.50 -17.85
CA ASN A 24 3.47 5.14 -18.39
C ASN A 24 3.15 5.92 -19.67
N GLU A 25 2.37 5.32 -20.57
CA GLU A 25 1.91 5.96 -21.80
C GLU A 25 0.95 7.14 -21.50
N GLN A 26 -0.01 6.94 -20.60
CA GLN A 26 -1.01 7.96 -20.24
C GLN A 26 -0.38 9.24 -19.66
N ILE A 27 0.66 9.10 -18.83
CA ILE A 27 1.35 10.26 -18.25
C ILE A 27 2.43 10.84 -19.18
N GLY A 28 2.75 10.16 -20.28
CA GLY A 28 3.82 10.56 -21.21
C GLY A 28 5.20 10.46 -20.55
N ALA A 29 5.48 9.41 -19.79
CA ALA A 29 6.78 9.18 -19.23
C ALA A 29 7.68 8.41 -20.19
N ASP A 30 8.96 8.74 -20.18
CA ASP A 30 10.00 8.14 -21.01
C ASP A 30 10.60 6.84 -20.44
N ASP A 31 10.39 6.59 -19.14
CA ASP A 31 10.95 5.44 -18.43
C ASP A 31 9.92 4.81 -17.50
N ARG A 32 9.55 3.57 -17.80
CA ARG A 32 8.65 2.76 -16.99
C ARG A 32 9.14 2.58 -15.53
N ARG A 33 10.44 2.56 -15.28
CA ARG A 33 10.99 2.45 -13.92
C ARG A 33 10.60 3.64 -13.09
N LYS A 34 10.66 4.87 -13.67
CA LYS A 34 10.21 6.09 -13.00
C LYS A 34 8.75 6.00 -12.62
N THR A 35 7.90 5.53 -13.55
CA THR A 35 6.47 5.31 -13.32
C THR A 35 6.23 4.30 -12.20
N THR A 36 6.96 3.18 -12.18
CA THR A 36 6.85 2.17 -11.11
C THR A 36 7.26 2.72 -9.75
N VAL A 37 8.37 3.45 -9.66
CA VAL A 37 8.82 4.09 -8.41
C VAL A 37 7.79 5.12 -7.93
N ALA A 38 7.29 5.95 -8.85
CA ALA A 38 6.27 6.94 -8.53
C ALA A 38 4.97 6.27 -8.03
N SER A 39 4.49 5.24 -8.72
CA SER A 39 3.28 4.50 -8.34
C SER A 39 3.40 3.91 -6.93
N SER A 40 4.51 3.25 -6.62
CA SER A 40 4.76 2.70 -5.28
C SER A 40 4.78 3.78 -4.20
N ALA A 41 5.44 4.92 -4.48
CA ALA A 41 5.50 6.03 -3.54
C ALA A 41 4.13 6.69 -3.34
N ILE A 42 3.35 6.87 -4.42
CA ILE A 42 1.98 7.40 -4.37
C ILE A 42 1.08 6.49 -3.53
N LEU A 43 1.06 5.20 -3.83
CA LEU A 43 0.22 4.24 -3.09
C LEU A 43 0.56 4.21 -1.61
N SER A 44 1.85 4.20 -1.25
CA SER A 44 2.30 4.27 0.15
C SER A 44 1.86 5.57 0.83
N SER A 45 1.97 6.70 0.14
CA SER A 45 1.56 8.02 0.67
C SER A 45 0.05 8.11 0.88
N LEU A 46 -0.74 7.63 -0.09
CA LEU A 46 -2.20 7.60 0.01
C LEU A 46 -2.67 6.66 1.12
N MET A 47 -2.13 5.45 1.20
CA MET A 47 -2.48 4.52 2.29
C MET A 47 -2.08 5.08 3.66
N GLY A 48 -0.91 5.72 3.78
CA GLY A 48 -0.49 6.38 5.01
C GLY A 48 -1.41 7.53 5.41
N ALA A 49 -1.88 8.32 4.46
CA ALA A 49 -2.84 9.39 4.72
C ALA A 49 -4.21 8.82 5.13
N MET A 50 -4.70 7.79 4.45
CA MET A 50 -5.95 7.10 4.81
C MET A 50 -5.86 6.46 6.19
N ALA A 51 -4.74 5.82 6.55
CA ALA A 51 -4.53 5.25 7.88
C ALA A 51 -4.61 6.32 8.98
N ARG A 52 -4.00 7.50 8.75
CA ARG A 52 -4.10 8.63 9.68
C ARG A 52 -5.52 9.16 9.80
N ASN A 53 -6.23 9.33 8.67
CA ASN A 53 -7.61 9.78 8.67
C ASN A 53 -8.54 8.78 9.37
N ALA A 54 -8.31 7.49 9.16
CA ALA A 54 -9.10 6.42 9.78
C ALA A 54 -8.67 6.08 11.23
N ALA A 55 -7.66 6.73 11.78
CA ALA A 55 -7.35 6.66 13.21
C ALA A 55 -8.41 7.37 14.07
N ASP A 56 -9.12 8.34 13.49
CA ASP A 56 -10.31 8.95 14.09
C ASP A 56 -11.56 8.14 13.73
N PRO A 57 -12.48 7.87 14.69
CA PRO A 57 -13.71 7.10 14.42
C PRO A 57 -14.59 7.67 13.30
N GLN A 58 -14.69 8.98 13.18
CA GLN A 58 -15.46 9.63 12.12
C GLN A 58 -14.78 9.43 10.76
N GLY A 59 -13.46 9.56 10.71
CA GLY A 59 -12.67 9.30 9.51
C GLY A 59 -12.74 7.81 9.06
N ALA A 60 -12.68 6.87 10.00
CA ALA A 60 -12.87 5.45 9.74
C ALA A 60 -14.25 5.15 9.13
N GLN A 61 -15.31 5.74 9.71
CA GLN A 61 -16.68 5.59 9.22
C GLN A 61 -16.86 6.21 7.83
N ALA A 62 -16.29 7.40 7.60
CA ALA A 62 -16.33 8.09 6.31
C ALA A 62 -15.64 7.26 5.23
N LEU A 63 -14.42 6.73 5.52
CA LEU A 63 -13.69 5.85 4.62
C LEU A 63 -14.48 4.57 4.35
N GLY A 64 -14.99 3.91 5.39
CA GLY A 64 -15.81 2.70 5.25
C GLY A 64 -17.03 2.91 4.34
N SER A 65 -17.73 4.03 4.52
CA SER A 65 -18.88 4.41 3.72
C SER A 65 -18.53 4.73 2.27
N ALA A 66 -17.39 5.37 2.01
CA ALA A 66 -16.91 5.65 0.66
C ALA A 66 -16.54 4.36 -0.08
N LEU A 67 -15.89 3.41 0.61
CA LEU A 67 -15.53 2.10 0.05
C LEU A 67 -16.77 1.26 -0.30
N GLU A 68 -17.85 1.38 0.47
CA GLU A 68 -19.08 0.62 0.22
C GLU A 68 -19.93 1.21 -0.92
N ARG A 69 -20.05 2.53 -0.97
CA ARG A 69 -20.96 3.20 -1.87
C ARG A 69 -20.36 3.60 -3.20
N ASP A 70 -19.12 4.07 -3.19
CA ASP A 70 -18.51 4.71 -4.34
C ASP A 70 -17.34 3.91 -4.92
N HIS A 71 -16.70 3.03 -4.12
CA HIS A 71 -15.49 2.30 -4.50
C HIS A 71 -15.60 0.80 -4.21
N ASP A 72 -16.68 0.21 -4.66
CA ASP A 72 -17.03 -1.19 -4.40
C ASP A 72 -16.17 -2.23 -5.18
N GLY A 73 -15.21 -1.80 -5.96
CA GLY A 73 -14.34 -2.65 -6.79
C GLY A 73 -14.81 -2.81 -8.24
N SER A 74 -15.98 -2.28 -8.61
CA SER A 74 -16.49 -2.34 -9.99
C SER A 74 -15.57 -1.63 -10.99
N LEU A 75 -14.82 -0.61 -10.55
CA LEU A 75 -13.80 0.04 -11.37
C LEU A 75 -12.72 -0.93 -11.84
N LEU A 76 -12.30 -1.87 -11.00
CA LEU A 76 -11.25 -2.83 -11.33
C LEU A 76 -11.65 -3.76 -12.49
N ASP A 77 -12.93 -4.11 -12.57
CA ASP A 77 -13.46 -4.98 -13.63
C ASP A 77 -13.52 -4.24 -14.97
N ASN A 78 -13.48 -2.91 -14.95
CA ASN A 78 -13.56 -2.04 -16.12
C ASN A 78 -12.25 -1.28 -16.44
N LEU A 79 -11.16 -1.56 -15.71
CA LEU A 79 -9.88 -0.85 -15.84
C LEU A 79 -9.32 -0.90 -17.26
N GLY A 80 -9.34 -2.07 -17.91
CA GLY A 80 -8.86 -2.23 -19.28
C GLY A 80 -9.65 -1.41 -20.32
N ALA A 81 -10.95 -1.23 -20.10
CA ALA A 81 -11.76 -0.37 -20.95
C ALA A 81 -11.49 1.12 -20.70
N LEU A 82 -11.29 1.49 -19.44
CA LEU A 82 -11.05 2.88 -19.03
C LEU A 82 -9.68 3.39 -19.50
N LEU A 83 -8.62 2.61 -19.35
CA LEU A 83 -7.27 2.98 -19.72
C LEU A 83 -6.93 2.69 -21.17
N GLY A 84 -7.57 1.66 -21.77
CA GLY A 84 -7.35 1.24 -23.15
C GLY A 84 -8.06 2.10 -24.23
N GLY A 85 -8.66 3.25 -23.84
CA GLY A 85 -9.29 4.18 -24.77
C GLY A 85 -10.52 3.62 -25.52
N ARG A 86 -11.01 2.42 -25.16
CA ARG A 86 -12.28 1.92 -25.68
C ARG A 86 -13.42 2.66 -24.99
N SER A 87 -14.22 3.31 -25.80
CA SER A 87 -15.33 4.17 -25.39
C SER A 87 -16.08 3.64 -24.17
N ALA A 88 -16.19 4.48 -23.15
CA ALA A 88 -16.94 4.25 -21.91
C ALA A 88 -18.45 3.91 -22.10
N GLN A 89 -18.88 3.78 -23.35
CA GLN A 89 -20.26 3.47 -23.72
C GLN A 89 -20.69 2.01 -23.49
N SER A 90 -19.76 1.13 -23.13
CA SER A 90 -20.03 -0.28 -22.79
C SER A 90 -19.69 -0.64 -21.34
N ALA A 91 -19.18 0.30 -20.54
CA ALA A 91 -18.94 0.09 -19.13
C ALA A 91 -20.25 0.27 -18.37
N PRO A 92 -20.64 -0.66 -17.46
CA PRO A 92 -21.70 -0.40 -16.53
C PRO A 92 -21.39 0.91 -15.81
N SER A 93 -22.40 1.76 -15.63
CA SER A 93 -22.29 3.17 -15.19
C SER A 93 -21.48 3.32 -13.90
N LEU A 94 -20.17 3.51 -14.04
CA LEU A 94 -19.33 3.95 -12.93
C LEU A 94 -19.82 5.33 -12.49
N SER A 95 -20.01 5.52 -11.19
CA SER A 95 -20.49 6.78 -10.68
C SER A 95 -19.43 7.87 -10.94
N PRO A 96 -19.84 9.13 -11.24
CA PRO A 96 -18.89 10.23 -11.36
C PRO A 96 -17.99 10.41 -10.13
N ARG A 97 -18.45 10.01 -8.95
CA ARG A 97 -17.69 10.04 -7.70
C ARG A 97 -16.57 9.01 -7.68
N THR A 98 -16.80 7.82 -8.23
CA THR A 98 -15.79 6.77 -8.38
C THR A 98 -14.61 7.23 -9.23
N LEU A 99 -14.86 8.06 -10.24
CA LEU A 99 -13.84 8.56 -11.17
C LEU A 99 -13.22 9.90 -10.78
N ASN A 100 -13.71 10.55 -9.71
CA ASN A 100 -13.22 11.85 -9.27
C ASN A 100 -11.91 11.75 -8.48
N GLY A 101 -10.82 11.37 -9.15
CA GLY A 101 -9.50 11.24 -8.52
C GLY A 101 -9.02 12.53 -7.86
N GLY A 102 -9.31 13.69 -8.43
CA GLY A 102 -8.97 14.99 -7.83
C GLY A 102 -9.65 15.21 -6.48
N GLY A 103 -10.97 15.02 -6.42
CA GLY A 103 -11.72 15.14 -5.17
C GLY A 103 -11.33 14.11 -4.12
N ILE A 104 -10.97 12.89 -4.55
CA ILE A 104 -10.41 11.87 -3.67
C ILE A 104 -9.09 12.34 -3.04
N LEU A 105 -8.18 12.89 -3.85
CA LEU A 105 -6.90 13.41 -3.38
C LEU A 105 -7.07 14.57 -2.39
N ASP A 106 -7.97 15.49 -2.69
CA ASP A 106 -8.27 16.62 -1.80
C ASP A 106 -8.81 16.13 -0.45
N HIS A 107 -9.64 15.10 -0.45
CA HIS A 107 -10.17 14.51 0.79
C HIS A 107 -9.12 13.72 1.58
N ILE A 108 -8.26 12.97 0.92
CA ILE A 108 -7.25 12.10 1.58
C ILE A 108 -6.03 12.89 2.03
N LEU A 109 -5.49 13.75 1.17
CA LEU A 109 -4.23 14.47 1.41
C LEU A 109 -4.45 15.90 1.91
N GLY A 110 -5.56 16.54 1.50
CA GLY A 110 -5.83 17.94 1.84
C GLY A 110 -4.65 18.85 1.45
N ASN A 111 -4.20 19.67 2.39
CA ASN A 111 -3.10 20.60 2.21
C ASN A 111 -1.73 19.95 1.95
N ARG A 112 -1.60 18.62 2.16
CA ARG A 112 -0.34 17.87 1.96
C ARG A 112 -0.18 17.36 0.54
N ARG A 113 -1.15 17.61 -0.34
CA ARG A 113 -1.12 17.12 -1.72
C ARG A 113 0.11 17.62 -2.47
N ASP A 114 0.39 18.90 -2.43
CA ASP A 114 1.48 19.51 -3.19
C ASP A 114 2.84 19.05 -2.66
N GLU A 115 3.01 18.96 -1.33
CA GLU A 115 4.19 18.39 -0.69
C GLU A 115 4.42 16.93 -1.12
N THR A 116 3.35 16.14 -1.18
CA THR A 116 3.41 14.73 -1.63
C THR A 116 3.83 14.65 -3.09
N VAL A 117 3.30 15.51 -3.95
CA VAL A 117 3.68 15.58 -5.37
C VAL A 117 5.16 15.89 -5.54
N GLU A 118 5.69 16.86 -4.80
CA GLU A 118 7.11 17.24 -4.85
C GLU A 118 8.01 16.10 -4.34
N GLU A 119 7.62 15.44 -3.25
CA GLU A 119 8.36 14.33 -2.69
C GLU A 119 8.45 13.16 -3.68
N VAL A 120 7.32 12.78 -4.29
CA VAL A 120 7.27 11.72 -5.30
C VAL A 120 8.05 12.10 -6.54
N SER A 121 7.94 13.34 -7.01
CA SER A 121 8.70 13.88 -8.15
C SER A 121 10.20 13.73 -7.94
N ARG A 122 10.71 14.15 -6.78
CA ARG A 122 12.14 14.00 -6.42
C ARG A 122 12.60 12.54 -6.37
N LYS A 123 11.75 11.64 -5.82
CA LYS A 123 12.09 10.21 -5.66
C LYS A 123 12.08 9.45 -6.98
N SER A 124 11.15 9.77 -7.87
CA SER A 124 10.93 9.04 -9.11
C SER A 124 11.64 9.64 -10.32
N GLY A 125 11.96 10.94 -10.28
CA GLY A 125 12.48 11.68 -11.42
C GLY A 125 11.41 12.01 -12.47
N LEU A 126 10.11 11.88 -12.12
CA LEU A 126 8.99 12.38 -12.93
C LEU A 126 8.75 13.87 -12.66
N SER A 127 8.19 14.58 -13.63
CA SER A 127 7.73 15.96 -13.39
C SER A 127 6.51 15.99 -12.46
N SER A 128 6.31 17.09 -11.75
CA SER A 128 5.14 17.28 -10.86
C SER A 128 3.81 17.08 -11.59
N GLY A 129 3.74 17.49 -12.88
CA GLY A 129 2.56 17.28 -13.70
C GLY A 129 2.29 15.80 -14.03
N GLN A 130 3.33 15.01 -14.29
CA GLN A 130 3.22 13.56 -14.49
C GLN A 130 2.82 12.85 -13.19
N VAL A 131 3.42 13.23 -12.07
CA VAL A 131 3.05 12.71 -10.73
C VAL A 131 1.60 13.02 -10.42
N MET A 132 1.14 14.25 -10.65
CA MET A 132 -0.26 14.63 -10.40
C MET A 132 -1.23 13.80 -11.24
N LYS A 133 -0.97 13.61 -12.53
CA LYS A 133 -1.79 12.76 -13.41
C LYS A 133 -1.84 11.32 -12.87
N LEU A 134 -0.68 10.77 -12.46
CA LEU A 134 -0.58 9.43 -11.93
C LEU A 134 -1.36 9.29 -10.61
N MET A 135 -1.28 10.29 -9.73
CA MET A 135 -2.04 10.31 -8.46
C MET A 135 -3.55 10.33 -8.71
N VAL A 136 -4.04 11.17 -9.63
CA VAL A 136 -5.47 11.27 -9.98
C VAL A 136 -5.99 9.93 -10.53
N THR A 137 -5.16 9.20 -11.28
CA THR A 137 -5.53 7.89 -11.84
C THR A 137 -5.45 6.77 -10.79
N LEU A 138 -4.40 6.77 -9.94
CA LEU A 138 -4.19 5.70 -8.97
C LEU A 138 -5.11 5.79 -7.75
N ALA A 139 -5.57 6.98 -7.36
CA ALA A 139 -6.40 7.16 -6.18
C ALA A 139 -7.72 6.36 -6.24
N PRO A 140 -8.55 6.45 -7.30
CA PRO A 140 -9.76 5.65 -7.41
C PRO A 140 -9.48 4.14 -7.56
N ILE A 141 -8.37 3.77 -8.19
CA ILE A 141 -7.95 2.37 -8.31
C ILE A 141 -7.64 1.79 -6.93
N LEU A 142 -6.85 2.51 -6.12
CA LEU A 142 -6.53 2.10 -4.76
C LEU A 142 -7.78 1.94 -3.88
N LEU A 143 -8.68 2.93 -3.91
CA LEU A 143 -9.94 2.84 -3.15
C LEU A 143 -10.79 1.65 -3.60
N SER A 144 -10.85 1.37 -4.90
CA SER A 144 -11.60 0.23 -5.44
C SER A 144 -10.97 -1.12 -5.04
N MET A 145 -9.64 -1.21 -4.97
CA MET A 145 -8.95 -2.38 -4.42
C MET A 145 -9.31 -2.59 -2.95
N MET A 146 -9.28 -1.51 -2.17
CA MET A 146 -9.65 -1.55 -0.74
C MET A 146 -11.12 -1.93 -0.54
N GLY A 147 -12.03 -1.37 -1.32
CA GLY A 147 -13.45 -1.70 -1.25
C GLY A 147 -13.73 -3.17 -1.58
N ARG A 148 -13.05 -3.70 -2.61
CA ARG A 148 -13.12 -5.12 -2.94
C ARG A 148 -12.57 -6.00 -1.81
N ALA A 149 -11.40 -5.67 -1.27
CA ALA A 149 -10.81 -6.40 -0.15
C ALA A 149 -11.69 -6.34 1.11
N LYS A 150 -12.27 -5.16 1.41
CA LYS A 150 -13.21 -4.98 2.54
C LYS A 150 -14.42 -5.91 2.43
N ARG A 151 -15.05 -5.97 1.25
CA ARG A 151 -16.21 -6.85 1.03
C ARG A 151 -15.86 -8.33 1.15
N GLN A 152 -14.71 -8.74 0.63
CA GLN A 152 -14.26 -10.14 0.70
C GLN A 152 -13.84 -10.57 2.10
N SER A 153 -13.32 -9.66 2.92
CA SER A 153 -12.89 -9.95 4.29
C SER A 153 -13.98 -9.73 5.34
N ASN A 154 -15.12 -9.12 4.98
CA ASN A 154 -16.14 -8.62 5.90
C ASN A 154 -15.54 -7.69 6.99
N ALA A 155 -14.50 -6.92 6.66
CA ALA A 155 -13.85 -6.01 7.59
C ALA A 155 -14.80 -4.84 7.94
N ASP A 156 -14.93 -4.54 9.24
CA ASP A 156 -15.70 -3.40 9.69
C ASP A 156 -14.93 -2.08 9.51
N ALA A 157 -15.67 -0.96 9.49
CA ALA A 157 -15.08 0.37 9.31
C ALA A 157 -14.14 0.76 10.45
N GLY A 158 -14.42 0.32 11.68
CA GLY A 158 -13.62 0.66 12.85
C GLY A 158 -12.22 0.04 12.84
N SER A 159 -12.05 -1.10 12.17
CA SER A 159 -10.76 -1.79 12.05
C SER A 159 -9.89 -1.31 10.88
N LEU A 160 -10.45 -0.51 9.95
CA LEU A 160 -9.72 -0.09 8.74
C LEU A 160 -8.44 0.68 9.05
N GLY A 161 -8.47 1.60 10.01
CA GLY A 161 -7.30 2.41 10.38
C GLY A 161 -6.15 1.57 10.92
N SER A 162 -6.42 0.66 11.86
CA SER A 162 -5.42 -0.27 12.40
C SER A 162 -4.89 -1.22 11.34
N THR A 163 -5.78 -1.78 10.51
CA THR A 163 -5.40 -2.72 9.45
C THR A 163 -4.54 -2.08 8.36
N LEU A 164 -4.84 -0.82 7.98
CA LEU A 164 -4.00 -0.06 7.05
C LEU A 164 -2.63 0.26 7.66
N ASN A 165 -2.59 0.59 8.95
CA ASN A 165 -1.34 0.82 9.66
C ASN A 165 -0.52 -0.46 9.76
N ASP A 166 -1.14 -1.60 10.04
CA ASP A 166 -0.49 -2.91 10.05
C ASP A 166 0.04 -3.31 8.68
N PHE A 167 -0.70 -3.03 7.60
CA PHE A 167 -0.24 -3.23 6.23
C PHE A 167 1.00 -2.39 5.91
N LEU A 168 1.01 -1.12 6.28
CA LEU A 168 2.16 -0.23 6.08
C LEU A 168 3.38 -0.64 6.90
N ASN A 169 3.16 -1.12 8.14
CA ASN A 169 4.21 -1.59 9.03
C ASN A 169 4.65 -3.02 8.68
N GLY A 170 3.73 -3.88 8.27
CA GLY A 170 3.98 -5.26 7.82
C GLY A 170 4.88 -5.34 6.59
N ASN A 171 4.83 -4.32 5.73
CA ASN A 171 5.79 -4.16 4.63
C ASN A 171 7.22 -3.80 5.13
N ARG A 172 7.38 -3.45 6.42
CA ARG A 172 8.67 -3.12 7.05
C ARG A 172 9.16 -4.20 8.02
N THR A 173 8.26 -5.05 8.45
CA THR A 173 8.57 -6.19 9.33
C THR A 173 7.92 -7.42 8.75
N ALA A 174 8.72 -8.38 8.26
CA ALA A 174 8.23 -9.75 8.17
C ALA A 174 7.59 -10.10 9.54
N PRO A 175 6.38 -10.71 9.59
CA PRO A 175 5.78 -11.05 10.85
C PRO A 175 6.77 -11.96 11.59
N ARG A 176 7.39 -11.44 12.66
CA ARG A 176 7.88 -12.29 13.72
C ARG A 176 6.64 -12.95 14.28
N GLN A 177 6.26 -14.11 13.73
CA GLN A 177 5.42 -15.04 14.48
C GLN A 177 6.12 -15.25 15.82
N PRO A 178 5.46 -15.02 16.95
CA PRO A 178 5.94 -15.58 18.18
C PRO A 178 5.89 -17.10 17.95
N ARG A 179 7.04 -17.69 17.67
CA ARG A 179 7.20 -19.11 17.76
C ARG A 179 7.00 -19.42 19.23
N GLN A 180 5.79 -19.80 19.60
CA GLN A 180 5.52 -20.52 20.83
C GLN A 180 6.17 -21.91 20.68
N SER A 181 7.45 -21.93 20.94
CA SER A 181 8.14 -23.16 21.30
C SER A 181 8.30 -23.11 22.82
N PRO A 182 7.68 -24.01 23.58
CA PRO A 182 7.56 -23.87 25.04
C PRO A 182 8.85 -24.00 25.83
N ASP A 183 10.00 -24.27 25.22
CA ASP A 183 11.20 -24.69 26.00
C ASP A 183 12.55 -24.03 25.60
N LEU A 184 12.60 -23.07 24.71
CA LEU A 184 13.88 -22.44 24.31
C LEU A 184 14.09 -21.01 24.83
N GLY A 185 13.10 -20.40 25.43
CA GLY A 185 13.16 -18.99 25.85
C GLY A 185 14.22 -18.65 26.91
N LEU A 186 14.67 -19.62 27.70
CA LEU A 186 15.72 -19.41 28.70
C LEU A 186 17.13 -19.54 28.08
N ALA A 187 17.30 -20.40 27.08
CA ALA A 187 18.56 -20.54 26.37
C ALA A 187 18.85 -19.32 25.45
N GLU A 188 17.82 -18.79 24.83
CA GLU A 188 17.91 -17.61 23.97
C GLU A 188 18.29 -16.35 24.76
N GLN A 189 17.71 -16.18 25.95
CA GLN A 189 17.98 -15.03 26.84
C GLN A 189 19.40 -15.07 27.46
N VAL A 190 20.00 -16.25 27.58
CA VAL A 190 21.35 -16.43 28.11
C VAL A 190 22.42 -16.32 27.01
N LEU A 191 22.10 -16.67 25.77
CA LEU A 191 23.03 -16.68 24.63
C LEU A 191 23.03 -15.39 23.82
N ASP A 192 21.95 -14.63 23.82
CA ASP A 192 21.88 -13.30 23.20
C ASP A 192 22.39 -12.23 24.19
N ARG A 193 23.71 -12.04 24.18
CA ARG A 193 24.40 -11.14 25.12
C ARG A 193 24.23 -9.67 24.81
N ASN A 194 24.08 -9.32 23.54
CA ASN A 194 23.92 -7.94 23.07
C ASN A 194 22.45 -7.54 22.87
N ARG A 195 21.50 -8.50 22.99
CA ARG A 195 20.04 -8.32 22.85
C ARG A 195 19.61 -7.78 21.49
N ASP A 196 20.33 -8.14 20.44
CA ASP A 196 19.95 -7.78 19.05
C ASP A 196 19.05 -8.82 18.37
N GLY A 197 18.78 -9.95 19.04
CA GLY A 197 17.93 -11.04 18.57
C GLY A 197 18.65 -11.99 17.60
N ASN A 198 19.98 -11.93 17.50
CA ASN A 198 20.78 -12.79 16.61
C ASN A 198 21.83 -13.61 17.38
N ILE A 199 21.45 -14.80 17.82
CA ILE A 199 22.30 -15.70 18.61
C ILE A 199 23.55 -16.16 17.84
N MET A 200 23.52 -16.11 16.50
CA MET A 200 24.55 -16.71 15.65
C MET A 200 25.88 -15.96 15.71
N ASP A 201 25.87 -14.65 15.84
CA ASP A 201 27.08 -13.82 15.95
C ASP A 201 27.69 -13.89 17.36
N ASP A 202 26.87 -14.02 18.40
CA ASP A 202 27.33 -14.23 19.77
C ASP A 202 28.00 -15.60 19.96
N ILE A 203 27.50 -16.66 19.30
CA ILE A 203 28.11 -18.01 19.28
C ILE A 203 29.43 -17.98 18.52
N LEU A 204 29.52 -17.30 17.39
CA LEU A 204 30.75 -17.12 16.61
C LEU A 204 31.81 -16.34 17.41
N GLY A 205 31.40 -15.28 18.12
CA GLY A 205 32.27 -14.48 18.98
C GLY A 205 32.83 -15.27 20.18
N MET A 206 32.07 -16.24 20.71
CA MET A 206 32.50 -17.13 21.79
C MET A 206 33.47 -18.21 21.29
N GLY A 207 33.24 -18.76 20.09
CA GLY A 207 34.11 -19.77 19.47
C GLY A 207 35.52 -19.26 19.21
N ILE A 208 35.68 -18.03 18.74
CA ILE A 208 37.00 -17.42 18.44
C ILE A 208 37.80 -17.17 19.73
N ARG A 209 37.18 -16.88 20.85
CA ARG A 209 37.87 -16.69 22.13
C ARG A 209 38.34 -18.01 22.80
N MET A 210 37.65 -19.10 22.54
CA MET A 210 38.00 -20.43 23.09
C MET A 210 39.13 -21.13 22.31
N PHE A 211 39.28 -20.88 21.00
CA PHE A 211 40.30 -21.50 20.13
C PHE A 211 41.51 -20.63 19.83
N GLY A 212 41.53 -19.38 20.28
CA GLY A 212 42.59 -18.39 19.99
C GLY A 212 43.74 -18.30 21.00
N ARG A 213 43.88 -19.24 21.95
CA ARG A 213 45.02 -19.33 22.86
C ARG A 213 45.81 -20.61 22.59
N ARG A 214 46.69 -20.49 21.61
CA ARG A 214 47.95 -21.24 21.54
C ARG A 214 49.06 -20.33 21.06
#